data_3f46211b43a6961a75588eb96abea479
#
_entry.id   3f46211b43a6961a75588eb96abea479
#
_cell.length_a   1.000
_cell.length_b   1.000
_cell.length_c   1.000
_cell.angle_alpha   90.00
_cell.angle_beta   90.00
_cell.angle_gamma   90.00
#
_symmetry.space_group_name_H-M   'P 1'
#
loop_
_entity.id
_entity.type
_entity.pdbx_description
1 polymer ?
#
loop_
_entity_poly.entity_id
_entity_poly.type
_entity_poly.pdbx_seq_one_letter_code
_entity_poly.pdbx_strand_id
1 'polypeptide(L)'
;MNSNNKIFIAGSLANGACFSMILPLLAPFIRQLGLTELQGGALVSAGALVMAISAIYISKQTQKFSIYQLLSIGFIGMAITWGLFAAVLSYGLSYAISFAVLFSLLILTRASTGFFMAMPQIALQSYVMTAFQSEQERSQNMAKFGALNSLGVVIGPLATTLLLTWSMLTPLWGAVAILTSMAAWIVLGFQGKQASQTQEWDETTAKLQDVSTEKLQWSKLGIWLLLGFSLYVAIVTLNLTAGFYIQDRFHFDTYQSAMYFSQCSLIVGIALVLMQLAISKWFKWASKQLLWVGLVTMVLGLLLSLSASQIWTFQAAYIFYGIAVACLIPAFTTGAAQTAPTTLQTTIASLCTATQALSFVFAPLLSTGLYQWNQHLPYYFLLALMTGLMLYFSFKHIQANKDLSSVA
;
A
#
# COMPACT_ATOMS: atom_id res chain seq x y z
N MET A 1 20.09 -5.01 -21.27
CA MET A 1 19.45 -4.46 -20.04
C MET A 1 20.56 -4.19 -19.03
N ASN A 2 20.74 -2.94 -18.61
CA ASN A 2 21.82 -2.52 -17.71
C ASN A 2 21.70 -3.25 -16.36
N SER A 3 22.82 -3.61 -15.71
CA SER A 3 22.82 -4.33 -14.40
C SER A 3 21.97 -3.63 -13.35
N ASN A 4 22.05 -2.31 -13.27
CA ASN A 4 21.26 -1.52 -12.34
C ASN A 4 19.75 -1.64 -12.55
N ASN A 5 19.29 -1.72 -13.80
CA ASN A 5 17.86 -1.89 -14.10
C ASN A 5 17.33 -3.24 -13.59
N LYS A 6 18.15 -4.32 -13.64
CA LYS A 6 17.80 -5.62 -13.05
C LYS A 6 17.65 -5.54 -11.53
N ILE A 7 18.54 -4.78 -10.88
CA ILE A 7 18.50 -4.55 -9.43
C ILE A 7 17.22 -3.80 -9.03
N PHE A 8 16.82 -2.75 -9.76
CA PHE A 8 15.58 -2.02 -9.48
C PHE A 8 14.33 -2.87 -9.73
N ILE A 9 14.33 -3.70 -10.76
CA ILE A 9 13.24 -4.67 -11.03
C ILE A 9 13.09 -5.64 -9.84
N ALA A 10 14.17 -6.29 -9.46
CA ALA A 10 14.17 -7.25 -8.36
C ALA A 10 13.86 -6.56 -7.02
N GLY A 11 14.41 -5.36 -6.79
CA GLY A 11 14.14 -4.58 -5.59
C GLY A 11 12.68 -4.16 -5.44
N SER A 12 12.03 -3.74 -6.53
CA SER A 12 10.60 -3.41 -6.53
C SER A 12 9.74 -4.64 -6.22
N LEU A 13 10.06 -5.78 -6.84
CA LEU A 13 9.38 -7.04 -6.58
C LEU A 13 9.57 -7.50 -5.13
N ALA A 14 10.82 -7.49 -4.64
CA ALA A 14 11.16 -7.90 -3.28
C ALA A 14 10.48 -7.01 -2.23
N ASN A 15 10.45 -5.70 -2.45
CA ASN A 15 9.79 -4.75 -1.54
C ASN A 15 8.30 -5.04 -1.42
N GLY A 16 7.60 -5.24 -2.54
CA GLY A 16 6.18 -5.61 -2.55
C GLY A 16 5.92 -6.96 -1.87
N ALA A 17 6.74 -7.98 -2.18
CA ALA A 17 6.59 -9.31 -1.61
C ALA A 17 6.82 -9.32 -0.09
N CYS A 18 7.93 -8.76 0.39
CA CYS A 18 8.24 -8.74 1.82
C CYS A 18 7.17 -7.98 2.61
N PHE A 19 6.68 -6.84 2.10
CA PHE A 19 5.61 -6.08 2.75
C PHE A 19 4.33 -6.92 2.90
N SER A 20 3.92 -7.61 1.85
CA SER A 20 2.67 -8.37 1.85
C SER A 20 2.76 -9.72 2.57
N MET A 21 3.95 -10.30 2.72
CA MET A 21 4.17 -11.56 3.45
C MET A 21 3.78 -11.47 4.93
N ILE A 22 3.93 -10.30 5.57
CA ILE A 22 3.65 -10.15 7.01
C ILE A 22 2.17 -9.91 7.30
N LEU A 23 1.42 -9.37 6.35
CA LEU A 23 0.03 -8.96 6.59
C LEU A 23 -0.85 -10.09 7.14
N PRO A 24 -0.80 -11.33 6.60
CA PRO A 24 -1.60 -12.44 7.14
C PRO A 24 -1.19 -12.88 8.54
N LEU A 25 0.04 -12.56 8.96
CA LEU A 25 0.59 -12.99 10.25
C LEU A 25 0.36 -11.99 11.37
N LEU A 26 0.05 -10.73 11.02
CA LEU A 26 0.02 -9.66 12.00
C LEU A 26 -1.06 -9.88 13.06
N ALA A 27 -2.29 -10.16 12.65
CA ALA A 27 -3.39 -10.42 13.58
C ALA A 27 -3.13 -11.62 14.49
N PRO A 28 -2.73 -12.80 13.96
CA PRO A 28 -2.32 -13.94 14.77
C PRO A 28 -1.25 -13.61 15.82
N PHE A 29 -0.17 -12.93 15.42
CA PHE A 29 0.91 -12.61 16.36
C PHE A 29 0.48 -11.62 17.44
N ILE A 30 -0.31 -10.61 17.09
CA ILE A 30 -0.83 -9.64 18.06
C ILE A 30 -1.58 -10.36 19.16
N ARG A 31 -2.47 -11.28 18.83
CA ARG A 31 -3.26 -12.04 19.82
C ARG A 31 -2.43 -13.02 20.63
N GLN A 32 -1.50 -13.75 20.00
CA GLN A 32 -0.62 -14.67 20.73
C GLN A 32 0.27 -13.95 21.75
N LEU A 33 0.65 -12.70 21.48
CA LEU A 33 1.44 -11.87 22.40
C LEU A 33 0.58 -11.17 23.47
N GLY A 34 -0.74 -11.38 23.48
CA GLY A 34 -1.66 -10.72 24.41
C GLY A 34 -1.83 -9.23 24.16
N LEU A 35 -1.49 -8.76 22.96
CA LEU A 35 -1.68 -7.37 22.53
C LEU A 35 -3.13 -7.16 22.09
N THR A 36 -3.64 -5.93 22.28
CA THR A 36 -4.95 -5.55 21.74
C THR A 36 -4.87 -5.26 20.24
N GLU A 37 -6.01 -5.33 19.56
CA GLU A 37 -6.10 -5.00 18.13
C GLU A 37 -5.63 -3.55 17.87
N LEU A 38 -6.02 -2.60 18.74
CA LEU A 38 -5.59 -1.21 18.64
C LEU A 38 -4.06 -1.05 18.73
N GLN A 39 -3.41 -1.83 19.59
CA GLN A 39 -1.94 -1.85 19.69
C GLN A 39 -1.31 -2.40 18.41
N GLY A 40 -1.95 -3.41 17.79
CA GLY A 40 -1.57 -3.89 16.48
C GLY A 40 -1.66 -2.81 15.41
N GLY A 41 -2.76 -2.05 15.40
CA GLY A 41 -2.92 -0.88 14.54
C GLY A 41 -1.85 0.19 14.78
N ALA A 42 -1.52 0.44 16.04
CA ALA A 42 -0.47 1.40 16.41
C ALA A 42 0.92 1.01 15.88
N LEU A 43 1.26 -0.28 15.88
CA LEU A 43 2.51 -0.78 15.27
C LEU A 43 2.60 -0.45 13.78
N VAL A 44 1.51 -0.62 13.04
CA VAL A 44 1.47 -0.32 11.59
C VAL A 44 1.50 1.18 11.35
N SER A 45 0.71 1.95 12.10
CA SER A 45 0.66 3.42 11.99
C SER A 45 2.00 4.06 12.33
N ALA A 46 2.70 3.58 13.36
CA ALA A 46 4.02 4.08 13.72
C ALA A 46 5.03 3.91 12.58
N GLY A 47 5.06 2.72 11.95
CA GLY A 47 5.90 2.48 10.77
C GLY A 47 5.57 3.39 9.60
N ALA A 48 4.28 3.55 9.28
CA ALA A 48 3.82 4.42 8.20
C ALA A 48 4.12 5.90 8.46
N LEU A 49 3.93 6.37 9.68
CA LEU A 49 4.22 7.75 10.08
C LEU A 49 5.71 8.06 9.94
N VAL A 50 6.58 7.19 10.49
CA VAL A 50 8.03 7.36 10.39
C VAL A 50 8.47 7.29 8.92
N MET A 51 7.90 6.39 8.11
CA MET A 51 8.18 6.32 6.68
C MET A 51 7.84 7.63 5.97
N ALA A 52 6.68 8.22 6.25
CA ALA A 52 6.25 9.49 5.65
C ALA A 52 7.17 10.66 6.06
N ILE A 53 7.51 10.77 7.34
CA ILE A 53 8.43 11.81 7.85
C ILE A 53 9.82 11.63 7.23
N SER A 54 10.31 10.39 7.19
CA SER A 54 11.61 10.05 6.62
C SER A 54 11.69 10.34 5.12
N ALA A 55 10.62 10.07 4.38
CA ALA A 55 10.55 10.39 2.95
C ALA A 55 10.71 11.89 2.72
N ILE A 56 10.04 12.73 3.51
CA ILE A 56 10.17 14.20 3.43
C ILE A 56 11.58 14.66 3.82
N TYR A 57 12.13 14.09 4.90
CA TYR A 57 13.47 14.46 5.38
C TYR A 57 14.56 14.08 4.37
N ILE A 58 14.54 12.84 3.88
CA ILE A 58 15.54 12.31 2.95
C ILE A 58 15.43 13.02 1.59
N SER A 59 14.20 13.29 1.11
CA SER A 59 14.01 13.99 -0.16
C SER A 59 14.64 15.40 -0.20
N LYS A 60 14.64 16.10 0.95
CA LYS A 60 15.34 17.38 1.09
C LYS A 60 16.86 17.26 1.13
N GLN A 61 17.40 16.08 1.36
CA GLN A 61 18.84 15.82 1.46
C GLN A 61 19.36 14.88 0.35
N THR A 62 18.59 14.67 -0.71
CA THR A 62 18.98 13.77 -1.82
C THR A 62 20.30 14.16 -2.49
N GLN A 63 20.69 15.43 -2.45
CA GLN A 63 22.00 15.89 -2.94
C GLN A 63 23.19 15.29 -2.16
N LYS A 64 22.99 14.85 -0.91
CA LYS A 64 24.03 14.27 -0.06
C LYS A 64 24.20 12.76 -0.23
N PHE A 65 23.19 12.08 -0.79
CA PHE A 65 23.18 10.63 -0.91
C PHE A 65 23.14 10.20 -2.39
N SER A 66 24.05 9.32 -2.76
CA SER A 66 23.98 8.66 -4.08
C SER A 66 22.81 7.68 -4.12
N ILE A 67 22.31 7.38 -5.33
CA ILE A 67 21.26 6.35 -5.55
C ILE A 67 21.68 5.00 -4.95
N TYR A 68 22.97 4.65 -5.09
CA TYR A 68 23.55 3.46 -4.49
C TYR A 68 23.45 3.47 -2.96
N GLN A 69 23.79 4.59 -2.31
CA GLN A 69 23.72 4.71 -0.85
C GLN A 69 22.29 4.59 -0.34
N LEU A 70 21.34 5.28 -0.96
CA LEU A 70 19.91 5.18 -0.60
C LEU A 70 19.41 3.74 -0.75
N LEU A 71 19.75 3.07 -1.84
CA LEU A 71 19.29 1.72 -2.10
C LEU A 71 19.94 0.71 -1.15
N SER A 72 21.28 0.78 -0.96
CA SER A 72 22.02 -0.15 -0.09
C SER A 72 21.67 0.03 1.38
N ILE A 73 21.70 1.27 1.90
CA ILE A 73 21.34 1.57 3.30
C ILE A 73 19.88 1.18 3.55
N GLY A 74 18.98 1.47 2.61
CA GLY A 74 17.58 1.11 2.72
C GLY A 74 17.36 -0.40 2.85
N PHE A 75 17.91 -1.20 1.93
CA PHE A 75 17.73 -2.67 1.99
C PHE A 75 18.47 -3.32 3.15
N ILE A 76 19.69 -2.88 3.49
CA ILE A 76 20.42 -3.37 4.67
C ILE A 76 19.65 -3.01 5.94
N GLY A 77 19.22 -1.77 6.07
CA GLY A 77 18.44 -1.30 7.22
C GLY A 77 17.11 -2.04 7.36
N MET A 78 16.39 -2.28 6.26
CA MET A 78 15.19 -3.12 6.27
C MET A 78 15.50 -4.54 6.72
N ALA A 79 16.53 -5.18 6.18
CA ALA A 79 16.91 -6.55 6.56
C ALA A 79 17.20 -6.67 8.06
N ILE A 80 17.96 -5.71 8.62
CA ILE A 80 18.30 -5.66 10.05
C ILE A 80 17.04 -5.42 10.89
N THR A 81 16.24 -4.40 10.56
CA THR A 81 15.07 -4.03 11.37
C THR A 81 13.96 -5.06 11.30
N TRP A 82 13.77 -5.74 10.15
CA TRP A 82 12.87 -6.88 10.03
C TRP A 82 13.38 -8.09 10.81
N GLY A 83 14.70 -8.34 10.76
CA GLY A 83 15.32 -9.39 11.57
C GLY A 83 15.14 -9.15 13.06
N LEU A 84 15.35 -7.90 13.52
CA LEU A 84 15.10 -7.51 14.90
C LEU A 84 13.60 -7.66 15.28
N PHE A 85 12.69 -7.25 14.40
CA PHE A 85 11.26 -7.42 14.61
C PHE A 85 10.90 -8.91 14.73
N ALA A 86 11.43 -9.76 13.83
CA ALA A 86 11.26 -11.20 13.87
C ALA A 86 11.82 -11.81 15.17
N ALA A 87 13.00 -11.36 15.60
CA ALA A 87 13.63 -11.83 16.84
C ALA A 87 12.82 -11.42 18.07
N VAL A 88 12.33 -10.18 18.14
CA VAL A 88 11.49 -9.70 19.26
C VAL A 88 10.17 -10.48 19.31
N LEU A 89 9.55 -10.74 18.17
CA LEU A 89 8.34 -11.60 18.09
C LEU A 89 8.64 -13.02 18.56
N SER A 90 9.71 -13.65 18.04
CA SER A 90 10.09 -15.01 18.42
C SER A 90 10.37 -15.14 19.91
N TYR A 91 11.07 -14.15 20.46
CA TYR A 91 11.41 -14.13 21.88
C TYR A 91 10.15 -13.90 22.75
N GLY A 92 9.27 -12.96 22.37
CA GLY A 92 8.03 -12.67 23.06
C GLY A 92 7.03 -13.83 23.08
N LEU A 93 7.06 -14.69 22.04
CA LEU A 93 6.25 -15.91 21.98
C LEU A 93 6.80 -17.05 22.84
N SER A 94 8.13 -17.04 23.10
CA SER A 94 8.81 -18.14 23.81
C SER A 94 9.04 -17.85 25.29
N TYR A 95 9.14 -16.59 25.68
CA TYR A 95 9.52 -16.16 27.04
C TYR A 95 8.58 -15.09 27.56
N ALA A 96 8.32 -15.11 28.86
CA ALA A 96 7.55 -14.08 29.54
C ALA A 96 8.35 -12.78 29.62
N ILE A 97 7.96 -11.78 28.86
CA ILE A 97 8.52 -10.43 28.88
C ILE A 97 7.47 -9.49 29.46
N SER A 98 7.94 -8.45 30.17
CA SER A 98 7.05 -7.37 30.57
C SER A 98 6.36 -6.77 29.32
N PHE A 99 5.04 -6.64 29.40
CA PHE A 99 4.20 -6.14 28.33
C PHE A 99 4.70 -4.79 27.77
N ALA A 100 5.08 -3.86 28.68
CA ALA A 100 5.56 -2.53 28.27
C ALA A 100 6.88 -2.62 27.47
N VAL A 101 7.79 -3.50 27.86
CA VAL A 101 9.06 -3.70 27.15
C VAL A 101 8.83 -4.32 25.78
N LEU A 102 8.01 -5.38 25.70
CA LEU A 102 7.68 -6.03 24.44
C LEU A 102 7.05 -5.07 23.44
N PHE A 103 6.01 -4.35 23.86
CA PHE A 103 5.31 -3.39 23.00
C PHE A 103 6.23 -2.24 22.55
N SER A 104 7.07 -1.71 23.44
CA SER A 104 8.04 -0.65 23.10
C SER A 104 9.07 -1.15 22.06
N LEU A 105 9.59 -2.36 22.21
CA LEU A 105 10.53 -2.95 21.24
C LEU A 105 9.87 -3.20 19.88
N LEU A 106 8.63 -3.67 19.86
CA LEU A 106 7.88 -3.87 18.63
C LEU A 106 7.61 -2.54 17.90
N ILE A 107 7.20 -1.48 18.63
CA ILE A 107 7.03 -0.14 18.05
C ILE A 107 8.35 0.39 17.50
N LEU A 108 9.43 0.29 18.27
CA LEU A 108 10.73 0.80 17.87
C LEU A 108 11.24 0.11 16.60
N THR A 109 11.14 -1.20 16.52
CA THR A 109 11.56 -1.96 15.33
C THR A 109 10.70 -1.64 14.11
N ARG A 110 9.37 -1.47 14.28
CA ARG A 110 8.47 -1.07 13.19
C ARG A 110 8.71 0.36 12.71
N ALA A 111 8.91 1.29 13.64
CA ALA A 111 9.26 2.68 13.34
C ALA A 111 10.59 2.75 12.57
N SER A 112 11.60 2.03 13.06
CA SER A 112 12.90 1.94 12.38
C SER A 112 12.78 1.32 10.97
N THR A 113 11.96 0.30 10.81
CA THR A 113 11.66 -0.26 9.47
C THR A 113 11.06 0.80 8.54
N GLY A 114 10.12 1.62 9.04
CA GLY A 114 9.53 2.72 8.27
C GLY A 114 10.58 3.70 7.75
N PHE A 115 11.56 4.05 8.58
CA PHE A 115 12.66 4.92 8.18
C PHE A 115 13.44 4.36 6.97
N PHE A 116 13.84 3.10 7.01
CA PHE A 116 14.60 2.49 5.93
C PHE A 116 13.75 2.18 4.69
N MET A 117 12.45 1.93 4.83
CA MET A 117 11.54 1.70 3.69
C MET A 117 11.37 2.91 2.78
N ALA A 118 11.55 4.12 3.28
CA ALA A 118 11.49 5.34 2.46
C ALA A 118 12.66 5.43 1.46
N MET A 119 13.83 4.92 1.81
CA MET A 119 15.06 5.07 1.01
C MET A 119 15.01 4.38 -0.36
N PRO A 120 14.62 3.10 -0.51
CA PRO A 120 14.51 2.45 -1.81
C PRO A 120 13.49 3.09 -2.74
N GLN A 121 12.40 3.66 -2.19
CA GLN A 121 11.40 4.36 -2.99
C GLN A 121 11.97 5.66 -3.57
N ILE A 122 12.70 6.44 -2.75
CA ILE A 122 13.37 7.65 -3.20
C ILE A 122 14.47 7.32 -4.21
N ALA A 123 15.28 6.28 -3.94
CA ALA A 123 16.31 5.81 -4.86
C ALA A 123 15.73 5.42 -6.23
N LEU A 124 14.58 4.74 -6.26
CA LEU A 124 13.89 4.37 -7.48
C LEU A 124 13.41 5.60 -8.26
N GLN A 125 12.78 6.55 -7.58
CA GLN A 125 12.34 7.79 -8.22
C GLN A 125 13.53 8.58 -8.80
N SER A 126 14.59 8.72 -8.02
CA SER A 126 15.83 9.38 -8.47
C SER A 126 16.46 8.67 -9.68
N TYR A 127 16.49 7.33 -9.64
CA TYR A 127 17.01 6.53 -10.76
C TYR A 127 16.19 6.74 -12.04
N VAL A 128 14.88 6.73 -11.97
CA VAL A 128 14.02 6.95 -13.14
C VAL A 128 14.19 8.35 -13.68
N MET A 129 14.31 9.36 -12.82
CA MET A 129 14.48 10.75 -13.24
C MET A 129 15.85 11.00 -13.94
N THR A 130 16.88 10.27 -13.53
CA THR A 130 18.24 10.47 -14.04
C THR A 130 18.61 9.53 -15.19
N ALA A 131 18.09 8.30 -15.20
CA ALA A 131 18.42 7.28 -16.20
C ALA A 131 17.65 7.45 -17.53
N PHE A 132 16.52 8.16 -17.52
CA PHE A 132 15.65 8.34 -18.68
C PHE A 132 15.49 9.82 -19.00
N GLN A 133 15.72 10.19 -20.28
CA GLN A 133 15.74 11.60 -20.69
C GLN A 133 14.34 12.13 -21.03
N SER A 134 13.49 11.32 -21.69
CA SER A 134 12.17 11.77 -22.09
C SER A 134 11.13 11.56 -20.98
N GLU A 135 10.17 12.47 -20.88
CA GLU A 135 9.05 12.39 -19.94
C GLU A 135 8.24 11.10 -20.14
N GLN A 136 8.06 10.68 -21.39
CA GLN A 136 7.35 9.45 -21.73
C GLN A 136 8.07 8.20 -21.21
N GLU A 137 9.40 8.13 -21.35
CA GLU A 137 10.20 7.02 -20.81
C GLU A 137 10.18 6.99 -19.28
N ARG A 138 10.26 8.15 -18.62
CA ARG A 138 10.16 8.27 -17.17
C ARG A 138 8.82 7.72 -16.68
N SER A 139 7.71 8.16 -17.30
CA SER A 139 6.36 7.70 -16.98
C SER A 139 6.21 6.18 -17.19
N GLN A 140 6.67 5.64 -18.33
CA GLN A 140 6.61 4.20 -18.61
C GLN A 140 7.42 3.36 -17.62
N ASN A 141 8.62 3.81 -17.25
CA ASN A 141 9.45 3.08 -16.29
C ASN A 141 8.91 3.16 -14.87
N MET A 142 8.36 4.31 -14.44
CA MET A 142 7.66 4.39 -13.15
C MET A 142 6.47 3.44 -13.09
N ALA A 143 5.66 3.39 -14.15
CA ALA A 143 4.54 2.43 -14.24
C ALA A 143 5.03 0.97 -14.21
N LYS A 144 6.13 0.66 -14.90
CA LYS A 144 6.75 -0.67 -14.89
C LYS A 144 7.22 -1.09 -13.50
N PHE A 145 7.91 -0.23 -12.77
CA PHE A 145 8.38 -0.53 -11.42
C PHE A 145 7.23 -0.62 -10.43
N GLY A 146 6.18 0.21 -10.59
CA GLY A 146 4.94 0.10 -9.83
C GLY A 146 4.23 -1.23 -10.06
N ALA A 147 4.14 -1.70 -11.31
CA ALA A 147 3.58 -3.00 -11.66
C ALA A 147 4.38 -4.16 -11.06
N LEU A 148 5.71 -4.07 -11.04
CA LEU A 148 6.57 -5.07 -10.43
C LEU A 148 6.40 -5.13 -8.90
N ASN A 149 6.27 -3.98 -8.25
CA ASN A 149 5.93 -3.92 -6.83
C ASN A 149 4.56 -4.57 -6.55
N SER A 150 3.55 -4.29 -7.38
CA SER A 150 2.23 -4.91 -7.28
C SER A 150 2.27 -6.43 -7.48
N LEU A 151 3.07 -6.92 -8.43
CA LEU A 151 3.34 -8.36 -8.58
C LEU A 151 3.97 -8.95 -7.32
N GLY A 152 4.91 -8.24 -6.69
CA GLY A 152 5.45 -8.63 -5.39
C GLY A 152 4.37 -8.78 -4.33
N VAL A 153 3.45 -7.82 -4.25
CA VAL A 153 2.31 -7.86 -3.31
C VAL A 153 1.42 -9.09 -3.53
N VAL A 154 1.30 -9.58 -4.75
CA VAL A 154 0.57 -10.84 -5.05
C VAL A 154 1.37 -12.08 -4.69
N ILE A 155 2.68 -12.06 -4.97
CA ILE A 155 3.58 -13.19 -4.70
C ILE A 155 3.80 -13.40 -3.20
N GLY A 156 3.82 -12.32 -2.41
CA GLY A 156 4.04 -12.38 -0.97
C GLY A 156 3.09 -13.31 -0.22
N PRO A 157 1.75 -13.16 -0.33
CA PRO A 157 0.81 -14.08 0.30
C PRO A 157 0.92 -15.53 -0.18
N LEU A 158 1.27 -15.75 -1.45
CA LEU A 158 1.57 -17.09 -1.96
C LEU A 158 2.78 -17.69 -1.24
N ALA A 159 3.85 -16.94 -1.12
CA ALA A 159 5.03 -17.35 -0.37
C ALA A 159 4.70 -17.60 1.11
N THR A 160 3.86 -16.72 1.72
CA THR A 160 3.39 -16.92 3.09
C THR A 160 2.62 -18.21 3.25
N THR A 161 1.66 -18.51 2.36
CA THR A 161 0.88 -19.75 2.39
C THR A 161 1.78 -20.98 2.35
N LEU A 162 2.80 -20.97 1.48
CA LEU A 162 3.76 -22.07 1.36
C LEU A 162 4.67 -22.18 2.60
N LEU A 163 5.18 -21.07 3.11
CA LEU A 163 6.11 -21.05 4.23
C LEU A 163 5.40 -21.34 5.57
N LEU A 164 4.11 -21.03 5.71
CA LEU A 164 3.30 -21.37 6.87
C LEU A 164 3.22 -22.89 7.11
N THR A 165 3.38 -23.73 6.09
CA THR A 165 3.37 -25.20 6.26
C THR A 165 4.48 -25.70 7.18
N TRP A 166 5.56 -24.93 7.35
CA TRP A 166 6.64 -25.27 8.27
C TRP A 166 6.48 -24.66 9.66
N SER A 167 6.18 -23.36 9.75
CA SER A 167 5.96 -22.67 11.03
C SER A 167 5.34 -21.29 10.80
N MET A 168 4.64 -20.73 11.79
CA MET A 168 4.12 -19.36 11.75
C MET A 168 5.20 -18.29 11.60
N LEU A 169 6.41 -18.54 12.08
CA LEU A 169 7.53 -17.60 11.99
C LEU A 169 8.30 -17.70 10.66
N THR A 170 8.17 -18.80 9.94
CA THR A 170 8.94 -19.06 8.71
C THR A 170 8.72 -17.99 7.63
N PRO A 171 7.51 -17.49 7.37
CA PRO A 171 7.32 -16.42 6.38
C PRO A 171 8.04 -15.12 6.76
N LEU A 172 8.12 -14.81 8.06
CA LEU A 172 8.80 -13.62 8.56
C LEU A 172 10.31 -13.71 8.33
N TRP A 173 10.92 -14.86 8.66
CA TRP A 173 12.34 -15.13 8.38
C TRP A 173 12.62 -15.26 6.88
N GLY A 174 11.65 -15.75 6.09
CA GLY A 174 11.70 -15.76 4.64
C GLY A 174 11.79 -14.35 4.05
N ALA A 175 11.00 -13.40 4.56
CA ALA A 175 11.11 -12.00 4.17
C ALA A 175 12.48 -11.39 4.52
N VAL A 176 13.02 -11.69 5.71
CA VAL A 176 14.38 -11.29 6.11
C VAL A 176 15.42 -11.84 5.15
N ALA A 177 15.32 -13.11 4.75
CA ALA A 177 16.24 -13.74 3.80
C ALA A 177 16.18 -13.07 2.41
N ILE A 178 14.98 -12.75 1.92
CA ILE A 178 14.80 -12.01 0.65
C ILE A 178 15.45 -10.62 0.74
N LEU A 179 15.20 -9.86 1.80
CA LEU A 179 15.78 -8.54 1.99
C LEU A 179 17.30 -8.58 2.10
N THR A 180 17.84 -9.56 2.84
CA THR A 180 19.28 -9.76 2.98
C THR A 180 19.95 -10.14 1.65
N SER A 181 19.33 -11.04 0.89
CA SER A 181 19.80 -11.43 -0.44
C SER A 181 19.78 -10.24 -1.40
N MET A 182 18.73 -9.41 -1.34
CA MET A 182 18.63 -8.21 -2.15
C MET A 182 19.69 -7.17 -1.76
N ALA A 183 19.92 -6.97 -0.45
CA ALA A 183 20.98 -6.10 0.05
C ALA A 183 22.37 -6.56 -0.43
N ALA A 184 22.66 -7.85 -0.35
CA ALA A 184 23.91 -8.44 -0.85
C ALA A 184 24.08 -8.21 -2.36
N TRP A 185 23.00 -8.46 -3.14
CA TRP A 185 23.03 -8.21 -4.59
C TRP A 185 23.28 -6.73 -4.93
N ILE A 186 22.69 -5.79 -4.21
CA ILE A 186 22.94 -4.36 -4.40
C ILE A 186 24.38 -4.01 -4.11
N VAL A 187 24.91 -4.47 -2.97
CA VAL A 187 26.29 -4.17 -2.55
C VAL A 187 27.33 -4.74 -3.52
N LEU A 188 27.09 -5.92 -4.05
CA LEU A 188 28.04 -6.61 -4.95
C LEU A 188 27.86 -6.21 -6.42
N GLY A 189 26.62 -6.01 -6.88
CA GLY A 189 26.30 -5.93 -8.31
C GLY A 189 25.97 -4.53 -8.85
N PHE A 190 25.83 -3.52 -7.98
CA PHE A 190 25.50 -2.17 -8.44
C PHE A 190 26.69 -1.50 -9.13
N GLN A 191 26.47 -0.98 -10.34
CA GLN A 191 27.49 -0.30 -11.14
C GLN A 191 27.40 1.22 -10.94
N GLY A 192 28.55 1.90 -10.83
CA GLY A 192 28.59 3.36 -10.65
C GLY A 192 28.43 3.81 -9.20
N LYS A 193 28.99 3.08 -8.23
CA LYS A 193 28.91 3.34 -6.80
C LYS A 193 29.39 4.74 -6.37
N GLN A 194 30.26 5.38 -7.16
CA GLN A 194 30.89 6.66 -6.86
C GLN A 194 30.31 7.86 -7.63
N ALA A 195 29.32 7.66 -8.49
CA ALA A 195 28.65 8.77 -9.15
C ALA A 195 27.85 9.58 -8.13
N SER A 196 28.56 10.48 -7.45
CA SER A 196 27.97 11.60 -6.73
C SER A 196 27.28 12.45 -7.79
N GLN A 197 25.98 12.34 -7.93
CA GLN A 197 25.25 13.23 -8.84
C GLN A 197 25.12 14.59 -8.17
N THR A 198 26.14 15.42 -8.35
CA THR A 198 25.98 16.86 -8.45
C THR A 198 25.24 17.16 -9.76
N GLN A 199 24.01 16.68 -9.91
CA GLN A 199 23.10 17.34 -10.79
C GLN A 199 22.43 18.43 -9.95
N GLU A 200 22.75 19.69 -10.29
CA GLU A 200 21.91 20.83 -9.97
C GLU A 200 20.45 20.37 -10.15
N TRP A 201 19.76 20.19 -9.05
CA TRP A 201 18.33 20.30 -9.06
C TRP A 201 18.09 21.72 -9.51
N ASP A 202 17.80 21.83 -10.80
CA ASP A 202 17.44 23.08 -11.42
C ASP A 202 16.45 23.77 -10.49
N GLU A 203 16.72 24.99 -10.07
CA GLU A 203 15.83 25.84 -9.27
C GLU A 203 14.43 25.95 -9.87
N THR A 204 14.24 25.42 -11.06
CA THR A 204 12.97 25.23 -11.74
C THR A 204 11.95 24.46 -10.91
N THR A 205 12.39 23.51 -10.05
CA THR A 205 11.46 22.81 -9.14
C THR A 205 11.10 23.65 -7.91
N ALA A 206 11.97 24.55 -7.47
CA ALA A 206 11.67 25.52 -6.42
C ALA A 206 10.86 26.71 -6.98
N LYS A 207 11.07 27.09 -8.24
CA LYS A 207 10.27 28.11 -8.94
C LYS A 207 8.90 27.64 -9.38
N LEU A 208 8.59 26.35 -9.33
CA LEU A 208 7.21 25.82 -9.50
C LEU A 208 6.25 26.26 -8.38
N GLN A 209 6.74 26.86 -7.30
CA GLN A 209 5.89 27.51 -6.29
C GLN A 209 5.38 28.90 -6.72
N ASP A 210 5.89 29.49 -7.79
CA ASP A 210 5.54 30.85 -8.21
C ASP A 210 4.93 30.95 -9.63
N VAL A 211 4.65 29.80 -10.26
CA VAL A 211 4.03 29.76 -11.59
C VAL A 211 2.57 29.45 -11.47
N SER A 212 1.81 30.49 -11.74
CA SER A 212 0.41 30.54 -12.15
C SER A 212 -0.61 30.74 -11.03
N THR A 213 -1.25 31.89 -11.12
CA THR A 213 -2.56 32.26 -10.61
C THR A 213 -3.73 31.34 -11.05
N GLU A 214 -3.47 30.20 -11.65
CA GLU A 214 -4.48 29.18 -11.92
C GLU A 214 -4.89 28.49 -10.62
N LYS A 215 -6.02 28.93 -10.08
CA LYS A 215 -6.58 28.42 -8.82
C LYS A 215 -7.01 26.97 -8.99
N LEU A 216 -6.42 26.09 -8.17
CA LEU A 216 -6.84 24.72 -8.01
C LEU A 216 -8.35 24.69 -7.64
N GLN A 217 -9.18 23.99 -8.40
CA GLN A 217 -10.61 23.88 -8.12
C GLN A 217 -10.85 22.84 -7.01
N TRP A 218 -10.57 23.23 -5.76
CA TRP A 218 -10.67 22.36 -4.58
C TRP A 218 -12.02 21.67 -4.44
N SER A 219 -13.11 22.33 -4.84
CA SER A 219 -14.46 21.75 -4.79
C SER A 219 -14.64 20.54 -5.70
N LYS A 220 -13.92 20.51 -6.83
CA LYS A 220 -13.93 19.36 -7.77
C LYS A 220 -12.87 18.33 -7.43
N LEU A 221 -11.69 18.78 -7.01
CA LEU A 221 -10.58 17.89 -6.65
C LEU A 221 -10.86 17.14 -5.34
N GLY A 222 -11.41 17.84 -4.33
CA GLY A 222 -11.58 17.29 -2.97
C GLY A 222 -12.36 15.98 -2.93
N ILE A 223 -13.38 15.82 -3.78
CA ILE A 223 -14.16 14.58 -3.82
C ILE A 223 -13.36 13.39 -4.38
N TRP A 224 -12.45 13.63 -5.34
CA TRP A 224 -11.56 12.59 -5.84
C TRP A 224 -10.52 12.21 -4.80
N LEU A 225 -9.96 13.19 -4.07
CA LEU A 225 -9.05 12.92 -2.96
C LEU A 225 -9.76 12.17 -1.84
N LEU A 226 -11.02 12.51 -1.54
CA LEU A 226 -11.84 11.78 -0.57
C LEU A 226 -12.09 10.33 -1.02
N LEU A 227 -12.37 10.10 -2.30
CA LEU A 227 -12.48 8.76 -2.87
C LEU A 227 -11.18 7.97 -2.71
N GLY A 228 -10.04 8.58 -3.05
CA GLY A 228 -8.72 7.98 -2.88
C GLY A 228 -8.42 7.66 -1.42
N PHE A 229 -8.67 8.60 -0.51
CA PHE A 229 -8.51 8.39 0.93
C PHE A 229 -9.36 7.21 1.41
N SER A 230 -10.65 7.20 1.06
CA SER A 230 -11.59 6.15 1.44
C SER A 230 -11.19 4.78 0.88
N LEU A 231 -10.71 4.74 -0.35
CA LEU A 231 -10.20 3.52 -0.99
C LEU A 231 -9.00 2.95 -0.23
N TYR A 232 -8.00 3.77 0.08
CA TYR A 232 -6.84 3.31 0.83
C TYR A 232 -7.16 2.97 2.28
N VAL A 233 -8.10 3.68 2.91
CA VAL A 233 -8.66 3.28 4.21
C VAL A 233 -9.30 1.89 4.11
N ALA A 234 -10.08 1.61 3.06
CA ALA A 234 -10.66 0.29 2.86
C ALA A 234 -9.58 -0.80 2.67
N ILE A 235 -8.58 -0.55 1.83
CA ILE A 235 -7.47 -1.48 1.62
C ILE A 235 -6.76 -1.81 2.93
N VAL A 236 -6.42 -0.80 3.73
CA VAL A 236 -5.72 -0.98 5.00
C VAL A 236 -6.61 -1.70 6.02
N THR A 237 -7.87 -1.30 6.13
CA THR A 237 -8.84 -1.92 7.04
C THR A 237 -9.00 -3.41 6.75
N LEU A 238 -9.26 -3.77 5.49
CA LEU A 238 -9.42 -5.18 5.09
C LEU A 238 -8.15 -6.01 5.32
N ASN A 239 -6.97 -5.41 5.13
CA ASN A 239 -5.70 -6.10 5.39
C ASN A 239 -5.40 -6.29 6.88
N LEU A 240 -5.80 -5.37 7.73
CA LEU A 240 -5.49 -5.46 9.17
C LEU A 240 -6.54 -6.23 9.97
N THR A 241 -7.83 -6.08 9.62
CA THR A 241 -8.90 -6.66 10.42
C THR A 241 -9.30 -8.06 9.99
N ALA A 242 -8.97 -8.48 8.76
CA ALA A 242 -9.41 -9.77 8.23
C ALA A 242 -8.90 -10.98 9.03
N GLY A 243 -7.64 -10.96 9.46
CA GLY A 243 -7.09 -12.04 10.27
C GLY A 243 -7.82 -12.19 11.61
N PHE A 244 -8.12 -11.08 12.27
CA PHE A 244 -8.94 -11.07 13.49
C PHE A 244 -10.38 -11.54 13.21
N TYR A 245 -10.98 -11.02 12.11
CA TYR A 245 -12.35 -11.36 11.73
C TYR A 245 -12.52 -12.84 11.41
N ILE A 246 -11.55 -13.46 10.77
CA ILE A 246 -11.55 -14.89 10.48
C ILE A 246 -11.52 -15.72 11.79
N GLN A 247 -10.71 -15.30 12.77
CA GLN A 247 -10.67 -15.94 14.09
C GLN A 247 -12.01 -15.84 14.82
N ASP A 248 -12.56 -14.62 14.90
CA ASP A 248 -13.74 -14.35 15.73
C ASP A 248 -15.02 -14.84 15.08
N ARG A 249 -15.15 -14.69 13.76
CA ARG A 249 -16.38 -15.02 13.03
C ARG A 249 -16.55 -16.51 12.77
N PHE A 250 -15.43 -17.19 12.45
CA PHE A 250 -15.46 -18.60 12.05
C PHE A 250 -14.85 -19.52 13.10
N HIS A 251 -14.40 -18.97 14.25
CA HIS A 251 -13.82 -19.71 15.38
C HIS A 251 -12.61 -20.56 14.98
N PHE A 252 -11.82 -20.09 14.04
CA PHE A 252 -10.58 -20.74 13.65
C PHE A 252 -9.44 -20.42 14.61
N ASP A 253 -8.51 -21.37 14.73
CA ASP A 253 -7.28 -21.14 15.48
C ASP A 253 -6.37 -20.13 14.78
N THR A 254 -5.31 -19.75 15.47
CA THR A 254 -4.37 -18.72 14.99
C THR A 254 -3.68 -19.11 13.69
N TYR A 255 -3.31 -20.40 13.54
CA TYR A 255 -2.65 -20.90 12.32
C TYR A 255 -3.62 -20.94 11.14
N GLN A 256 -4.81 -21.49 11.35
CA GLN A 256 -5.85 -21.55 10.33
C GLN A 256 -6.25 -20.16 9.84
N SER A 257 -6.36 -19.19 10.76
CA SER A 257 -6.66 -17.79 10.40
C SER A 257 -5.59 -17.17 9.54
N ALA A 258 -4.31 -17.38 9.87
CA ALA A 258 -3.19 -16.90 9.04
C ALA A 258 -3.23 -17.54 7.65
N MET A 259 -3.48 -18.85 7.57
CA MET A 259 -3.59 -19.60 6.33
C MET A 259 -4.74 -19.09 5.46
N TYR A 260 -5.96 -18.98 6.01
CA TYR A 260 -7.11 -18.50 5.26
C TYR A 260 -6.96 -17.04 4.84
N PHE A 261 -6.39 -16.19 5.69
CA PHE A 261 -6.15 -14.80 5.31
C PHE A 261 -5.06 -14.68 4.22
N SER A 262 -4.03 -15.52 4.24
CA SER A 262 -3.05 -15.51 3.15
C SER A 262 -3.68 -15.96 1.82
N GLN A 263 -4.62 -16.92 1.84
CA GLN A 263 -5.42 -17.29 0.68
C GLN A 263 -6.31 -16.13 0.20
N CYS A 264 -7.00 -15.42 1.10
CA CYS A 264 -7.76 -14.21 0.77
C CYS A 264 -6.87 -13.16 0.09
N SER A 265 -5.67 -12.92 0.61
CA SER A 265 -4.71 -11.99 0.04
C SER A 265 -4.21 -12.42 -1.34
N LEU A 266 -4.06 -13.72 -1.57
CA LEU A 266 -3.75 -14.27 -2.89
C LEU A 266 -4.90 -14.07 -3.87
N ILE A 267 -6.14 -14.36 -3.45
CA ILE A 267 -7.35 -14.20 -4.27
C ILE A 267 -7.51 -12.74 -4.72
N VAL A 268 -7.41 -11.78 -3.78
CA VAL A 268 -7.51 -10.35 -4.13
C VAL A 268 -6.41 -9.94 -5.10
N GLY A 269 -5.19 -10.43 -4.92
CA GLY A 269 -4.07 -10.13 -5.79
C GLY A 269 -4.28 -10.66 -7.21
N ILE A 270 -4.72 -11.91 -7.36
CA ILE A 270 -5.03 -12.52 -8.66
C ILE A 270 -6.17 -11.76 -9.35
N ALA A 271 -7.28 -11.50 -8.63
CA ALA A 271 -8.43 -10.78 -9.17
C ALA A 271 -8.04 -9.36 -9.64
N LEU A 272 -7.21 -8.66 -8.87
CA LEU A 272 -6.67 -7.35 -9.22
C LEU A 272 -5.86 -7.39 -10.52
N VAL A 273 -4.92 -8.31 -10.65
CA VAL A 273 -4.08 -8.43 -11.85
C VAL A 273 -4.90 -8.80 -13.07
N LEU A 274 -5.79 -9.78 -12.95
CA LEU A 274 -6.67 -10.20 -14.05
C LEU A 274 -7.57 -9.05 -14.51
N MET A 275 -8.15 -8.30 -13.58
CA MET A 275 -9.00 -7.17 -13.90
C MET A 275 -8.22 -6.01 -14.54
N GLN A 276 -7.00 -5.70 -14.06
CA GLN A 276 -6.14 -4.70 -14.71
C GLN A 276 -5.76 -5.10 -16.14
N LEU A 277 -5.45 -6.37 -16.38
CA LEU A 277 -5.21 -6.88 -17.72
C LEU A 277 -6.45 -6.78 -18.61
N ALA A 278 -7.63 -7.10 -18.08
CA ALA A 278 -8.90 -6.99 -18.79
C ALA A 278 -9.20 -5.52 -19.17
N ILE A 279 -9.01 -4.58 -18.24
CA ILE A 279 -9.18 -3.15 -18.51
C ILE A 279 -8.23 -2.68 -19.60
N SER A 280 -6.95 -3.06 -19.53
CA SER A 280 -5.94 -2.58 -20.49
C SER A 280 -6.11 -3.17 -21.89
N LYS A 281 -6.52 -4.43 -22.02
CA LYS A 281 -6.60 -5.13 -23.32
C LYS A 281 -7.98 -5.12 -23.94
N TRP A 282 -9.03 -5.30 -23.15
CA TRP A 282 -10.36 -5.60 -23.66
C TRP A 282 -11.36 -4.48 -23.42
N PHE A 283 -11.49 -3.99 -22.19
CA PHE A 283 -12.60 -3.11 -21.85
C PHE A 283 -12.35 -1.64 -22.23
N LYS A 284 -11.11 -1.14 -22.15
CA LYS A 284 -10.76 0.26 -22.44
C LYS A 284 -11.73 1.28 -21.81
N TRP A 285 -12.16 1.01 -20.58
CA TRP A 285 -13.18 1.79 -19.89
C TRP A 285 -12.71 3.19 -19.54
N ALA A 286 -13.60 4.17 -19.69
CA ALA A 286 -13.39 5.51 -19.21
C ALA A 286 -13.40 5.55 -17.66
N SER A 287 -12.78 6.58 -17.08
CA SER A 287 -12.68 6.79 -15.63
C SER A 287 -14.03 6.66 -14.90
N LYS A 288 -15.14 7.11 -15.55
CA LYS A 288 -16.48 7.03 -15.01
C LYS A 288 -17.00 5.58 -14.90
N GLN A 289 -16.72 4.74 -15.89
CA GLN A 289 -17.12 3.32 -15.86
C GLN A 289 -16.31 2.57 -14.80
N LEU A 290 -15.00 2.85 -14.72
CA LEU A 290 -14.13 2.31 -13.68
C LEU A 290 -14.62 2.68 -12.28
N LEU A 291 -15.02 3.94 -12.08
CA LEU A 291 -15.58 4.41 -10.81
C LEU A 291 -16.81 3.58 -10.39
N TRP A 292 -17.78 3.42 -11.29
CA TRP A 292 -19.01 2.71 -10.97
C TRP A 292 -18.80 1.22 -10.72
N VAL A 293 -18.06 0.55 -11.59
CA VAL A 293 -17.74 -0.87 -11.41
C VAL A 293 -16.98 -1.07 -10.09
N GLY A 294 -16.02 -0.19 -9.81
CA GLY A 294 -15.24 -0.28 -8.58
C GLY A 294 -16.05 -0.05 -7.30
N LEU A 295 -16.95 0.96 -7.27
CA LEU A 295 -17.81 1.21 -6.11
C LEU A 295 -18.82 0.08 -5.89
N VAL A 296 -19.47 -0.38 -6.96
CA VAL A 296 -20.45 -1.48 -6.88
C VAL A 296 -19.77 -2.77 -6.38
N THR A 297 -18.64 -3.14 -6.94
CA THR A 297 -17.93 -4.36 -6.53
C THR A 297 -17.38 -4.24 -5.10
N MET A 298 -16.94 -3.06 -4.66
CA MET A 298 -16.52 -2.85 -3.27
C MET A 298 -17.70 -3.07 -2.30
N VAL A 299 -18.86 -2.47 -2.59
CA VAL A 299 -20.07 -2.63 -1.78
C VAL A 299 -20.54 -4.08 -1.76
N LEU A 300 -20.56 -4.77 -2.91
CA LEU A 300 -20.91 -6.19 -2.98
C LEU A 300 -19.95 -7.07 -2.16
N GLY A 301 -18.64 -6.82 -2.24
CA GLY A 301 -17.64 -7.52 -1.43
C GLY A 301 -17.87 -7.32 0.07
N LEU A 302 -18.17 -6.08 0.51
CA LEU A 302 -18.45 -5.79 1.91
C LEU A 302 -19.74 -6.46 2.41
N LEU A 303 -20.81 -6.43 1.61
CA LEU A 303 -22.07 -7.13 1.93
C LEU A 303 -21.85 -8.64 2.01
N LEU A 304 -21.08 -9.21 1.09
CA LEU A 304 -20.76 -10.63 1.09
C LEU A 304 -19.92 -11.02 2.30
N SER A 305 -18.94 -10.20 2.69
CA SER A 305 -18.14 -10.43 3.91
C SER A 305 -18.99 -10.40 5.18
N LEU A 306 -19.92 -9.45 5.30
CA LEU A 306 -20.82 -9.32 6.44
C LEU A 306 -21.84 -10.46 6.53
N SER A 307 -22.34 -10.93 5.39
CA SER A 307 -23.31 -12.04 5.33
C SER A 307 -22.65 -13.42 5.36
N ALA A 308 -21.31 -13.51 5.30
CA ALA A 308 -20.62 -14.78 5.25
C ALA A 308 -20.83 -15.60 6.54
N SER A 309 -21.39 -16.78 6.37
CA SER A 309 -21.52 -17.82 7.41
C SER A 309 -20.41 -18.88 7.30
N GLN A 310 -19.78 -18.98 6.15
CA GLN A 310 -18.70 -19.92 5.85
C GLN A 310 -17.50 -19.20 5.29
N ILE A 311 -16.32 -19.75 5.54
CA ILE A 311 -15.04 -19.17 5.08
C ILE A 311 -14.98 -18.99 3.57
N TRP A 312 -15.55 -19.92 2.80
CA TRP A 312 -15.56 -19.84 1.33
C TRP A 312 -16.32 -18.61 0.80
N THR A 313 -17.41 -18.24 1.45
CA THR A 313 -18.18 -17.04 1.12
C THR A 313 -17.36 -15.78 1.43
N PHE A 314 -16.65 -15.79 2.56
CA PHE A 314 -15.74 -14.70 2.91
C PHE A 314 -14.58 -14.58 1.92
N GLN A 315 -13.98 -15.70 1.52
CA GLN A 315 -12.92 -15.71 0.50
C GLN A 315 -13.43 -15.22 -0.87
N ALA A 316 -14.65 -15.57 -1.26
CA ALA A 316 -15.26 -15.07 -2.50
C ALA A 316 -15.42 -13.54 -2.51
N ALA A 317 -15.64 -12.90 -1.36
CA ALA A 317 -15.68 -11.44 -1.25
C ALA A 317 -14.36 -10.78 -1.69
N TYR A 318 -13.23 -11.46 -1.53
CA TYR A 318 -11.92 -10.93 -1.93
C TYR A 318 -11.73 -10.84 -3.44
N ILE A 319 -12.49 -11.61 -4.24
CA ILE A 319 -12.57 -11.43 -5.70
C ILE A 319 -13.13 -10.03 -6.01
N PHE A 320 -14.22 -9.66 -5.35
CA PHE A 320 -14.86 -8.35 -5.53
C PHE A 320 -13.96 -7.21 -5.06
N TYR A 321 -13.23 -7.37 -3.96
CA TYR A 321 -12.24 -6.38 -3.51
C TYR A 321 -11.10 -6.19 -4.52
N GLY A 322 -10.61 -7.29 -5.13
CA GLY A 322 -9.57 -7.21 -6.16
C GLY A 322 -10.04 -6.43 -7.40
N ILE A 323 -11.27 -6.71 -7.88
CA ILE A 323 -11.90 -5.98 -8.97
C ILE A 323 -12.09 -4.51 -8.60
N ALA A 324 -12.59 -4.23 -7.40
CA ALA A 324 -12.83 -2.88 -6.92
C ALA A 324 -11.54 -2.04 -6.89
N VAL A 325 -10.47 -2.56 -6.31
CA VAL A 325 -9.17 -1.88 -6.23
C VAL A 325 -8.59 -1.65 -7.63
N ALA A 326 -8.67 -2.65 -8.52
CA ALA A 326 -8.21 -2.55 -9.91
C ALA A 326 -8.91 -1.42 -10.69
N CYS A 327 -10.18 -1.17 -10.38
CA CYS A 327 -10.97 -0.11 -11.03
C CYS A 327 -10.84 1.24 -10.33
N LEU A 328 -10.89 1.28 -8.99
CA LEU A 328 -10.95 2.54 -8.24
C LEU A 328 -9.61 3.30 -8.21
N ILE A 329 -8.44 2.62 -8.21
CA ILE A 329 -7.16 3.30 -8.25
C ILE A 329 -7.03 4.15 -9.52
N PRO A 330 -7.18 3.61 -10.75
CA PRO A 330 -7.10 4.43 -11.95
C PRO A 330 -8.26 5.43 -12.06
N ALA A 331 -9.47 5.11 -11.59
CA ALA A 331 -10.58 6.04 -11.57
C ALA A 331 -10.27 7.29 -10.72
N PHE A 332 -9.74 7.09 -9.52
CA PHE A 332 -9.34 8.15 -8.59
C PHE A 332 -8.24 9.03 -9.18
N THR A 333 -7.14 8.42 -9.64
CA THR A 333 -5.98 9.18 -10.14
C THR A 333 -6.30 9.93 -11.42
N THR A 334 -7.00 9.29 -12.36
CA THR A 334 -7.43 9.94 -13.61
C THR A 334 -8.50 11.00 -13.35
N GLY A 335 -9.47 10.72 -12.47
CA GLY A 335 -10.50 11.67 -12.10
C GLY A 335 -9.94 12.92 -11.41
N ALA A 336 -8.98 12.75 -10.52
CA ALA A 336 -8.25 13.88 -9.92
C ALA A 336 -7.48 14.67 -10.97
N ALA A 337 -6.75 13.99 -11.86
CA ALA A 337 -5.97 14.62 -12.94
C ALA A 337 -6.84 15.48 -13.89
N GLN A 338 -8.06 15.04 -14.19
CA GLN A 338 -9.00 15.76 -15.04
C GLN A 338 -9.57 17.06 -14.42
N THR A 339 -9.36 17.31 -13.12
CA THR A 339 -9.84 18.52 -12.44
C THR A 339 -8.92 19.71 -12.60
N ALA A 340 -7.72 19.55 -13.16
CA ALA A 340 -6.71 20.58 -13.25
C ALA A 340 -6.04 20.60 -14.66
N PRO A 341 -5.54 21.75 -15.09
CA PRO A 341 -4.80 21.88 -16.33
C PRO A 341 -3.50 21.08 -16.32
N THR A 342 -2.91 20.88 -17.50
CA THR A 342 -1.67 20.10 -17.68
C THR A 342 -0.49 20.64 -16.86
N THR A 343 -0.44 21.94 -16.61
CA THR A 343 0.59 22.63 -15.80
C THR A 343 0.59 22.19 -14.34
N LEU A 344 -0.54 21.73 -13.79
CA LEU A 344 -0.70 21.32 -12.38
C LEU A 344 -0.71 19.81 -12.17
N GLN A 345 -0.46 18.99 -13.19
CA GLN A 345 -0.53 17.53 -13.10
C GLN A 345 0.43 16.94 -12.05
N THR A 346 1.63 17.49 -11.92
CA THR A 346 2.60 17.08 -10.89
C THR A 346 2.08 17.35 -9.49
N THR A 347 1.43 18.50 -9.27
CA THR A 347 0.80 18.85 -7.98
C THR A 347 -0.34 17.88 -7.65
N ILE A 348 -1.18 17.54 -8.63
CA ILE A 348 -2.25 16.56 -8.45
C ILE A 348 -1.69 15.18 -8.09
N ALA A 349 -0.67 14.71 -8.79
CA ALA A 349 -0.01 13.44 -8.49
C ALA A 349 0.55 13.41 -7.05
N SER A 350 1.17 14.52 -6.62
CA SER A 350 1.67 14.66 -5.25
C SER A 350 0.55 14.62 -4.21
N LEU A 351 -0.59 15.27 -4.48
CA LEU A 351 -1.76 15.24 -3.61
C LEU A 351 -2.39 13.84 -3.53
N CYS A 352 -2.45 13.11 -4.64
CA CYS A 352 -2.89 11.71 -4.64
C CYS A 352 -1.98 10.83 -3.78
N THR A 353 -0.67 11.01 -3.90
CA THR A 353 0.32 10.26 -3.08
C THR A 353 0.23 10.64 -1.60
N ALA A 354 0.06 11.93 -1.28
CA ALA A 354 -0.14 12.39 0.09
C ALA A 354 -1.41 11.81 0.70
N THR A 355 -2.49 11.72 -0.08
CA THR A 355 -3.76 11.10 0.34
C THR A 355 -3.58 9.63 0.70
N GLN A 356 -2.83 8.88 -0.11
CA GLN A 356 -2.46 7.49 0.19
C GLN A 356 -1.63 7.38 1.48
N ALA A 357 -0.59 8.19 1.61
CA ALA A 357 0.27 8.19 2.80
C ALA A 357 -0.52 8.50 4.08
N LEU A 358 -1.40 9.50 4.02
CA LEU A 358 -2.28 9.87 5.13
C LEU A 358 -3.19 8.70 5.54
N SER A 359 -3.75 7.99 4.56
CA SER A 359 -4.58 6.81 4.83
C SER A 359 -3.80 5.71 5.55
N PHE A 360 -2.55 5.45 5.18
CA PHE A 360 -1.71 4.45 5.84
C PHE A 360 -1.33 4.81 7.29
N VAL A 361 -1.35 6.10 7.63
CA VAL A 361 -1.12 6.55 9.01
C VAL A 361 -2.40 6.40 9.86
N PHE A 362 -3.55 6.84 9.34
CA PHE A 362 -4.79 6.90 10.13
C PHE A 362 -5.61 5.62 10.11
N ALA A 363 -5.68 4.94 8.97
CA ALA A 363 -6.55 3.79 8.80
C ALA A 363 -6.23 2.62 9.76
N PRO A 364 -4.97 2.30 10.09
CA PRO A 364 -4.70 1.22 11.04
C PRO A 364 -5.32 1.47 12.41
N LEU A 365 -5.14 2.67 12.96
CA LEU A 365 -5.72 3.04 14.27
C LEU A 365 -7.23 3.07 14.23
N LEU A 366 -7.80 3.66 13.18
CA LEU A 366 -9.25 3.74 13.01
C LEU A 366 -9.88 2.34 12.91
N SER A 367 -9.35 1.51 12.02
CA SER A 367 -9.92 0.18 11.76
C SER A 367 -9.81 -0.77 12.94
N THR A 368 -8.65 -0.79 13.60
CA THR A 368 -8.45 -1.66 14.77
C THR A 368 -9.14 -1.13 16.01
N GLY A 369 -9.27 0.19 16.18
CA GLY A 369 -10.08 0.80 17.23
C GLY A 369 -11.56 0.46 17.08
N LEU A 370 -12.12 0.57 15.87
CA LEU A 370 -13.48 0.14 15.58
C LEU A 370 -13.67 -1.37 15.81
N TYR A 371 -12.68 -2.17 15.41
CA TYR A 371 -12.71 -3.61 15.59
C TYR A 371 -12.76 -4.01 17.06
N GLN A 372 -12.02 -3.32 17.93
CA GLN A 372 -11.99 -3.57 19.38
C GLN A 372 -13.37 -3.36 20.03
N TRP A 373 -14.19 -2.46 19.50
CA TRP A 373 -15.58 -2.28 19.98
C TRP A 373 -16.51 -3.38 19.48
N ASN A 374 -16.43 -3.71 18.19
CA ASN A 374 -17.19 -4.80 17.59
C ASN A 374 -16.53 -5.24 16.29
N GLN A 375 -16.40 -6.56 16.10
CA GLN A 375 -15.76 -7.17 14.94
C GLN A 375 -16.36 -6.74 13.58
N HIS A 376 -17.64 -6.38 13.55
CA HIS A 376 -18.35 -5.96 12.33
C HIS A 376 -18.25 -4.47 12.05
N LEU A 377 -17.91 -3.63 13.05
CA LEU A 377 -17.89 -2.18 12.90
C LEU A 377 -16.97 -1.68 11.77
N PRO A 378 -15.75 -2.20 11.57
CA PRO A 378 -14.90 -1.76 10.45
C PRO A 378 -15.58 -1.99 9.10
N TYR A 379 -16.27 -3.12 8.93
CA TYR A 379 -16.97 -3.45 7.69
C TYR A 379 -18.22 -2.58 7.48
N TYR A 380 -19.00 -2.32 8.53
CA TYR A 380 -20.13 -1.38 8.47
C TYR A 380 -19.67 0.05 8.17
N PHE A 381 -18.58 0.48 8.79
CA PHE A 381 -17.98 1.79 8.51
C PHE A 381 -17.57 1.91 7.03
N LEU A 382 -16.88 0.93 6.47
CA LEU A 382 -16.51 0.92 5.07
C LEU A 382 -17.72 0.87 4.15
N LEU A 383 -18.74 0.07 4.49
CA LEU A 383 -19.99 -0.01 3.75
C LEU A 383 -20.69 1.34 3.69
N ALA A 384 -20.81 2.02 4.84
CA ALA A 384 -21.40 3.37 4.90
C ALA A 384 -20.61 4.39 4.10
N LEU A 385 -19.27 4.34 4.19
CA LEU A 385 -18.37 5.24 3.48
C LEU A 385 -18.47 5.04 1.94
N MET A 386 -18.42 3.80 1.47
CA MET A 386 -18.46 3.48 0.03
C MET A 386 -19.85 3.70 -0.57
N THR A 387 -20.92 3.38 0.17
CA THR A 387 -22.29 3.69 -0.27
C THR A 387 -22.57 5.19 -0.27
N GLY A 388 -22.06 5.94 0.70
CA GLY A 388 -22.12 7.40 0.72
C GLY A 388 -21.45 8.03 -0.50
N LEU A 389 -20.26 7.57 -0.87
CA LEU A 389 -19.58 8.01 -2.09
C LEU A 389 -20.37 7.62 -3.35
N MET A 390 -20.92 6.41 -3.39
CA MET A 390 -21.75 5.96 -4.53
C MET A 390 -22.98 6.84 -4.70
N LEU A 391 -23.68 7.19 -3.61
CA LEU A 391 -24.82 8.09 -3.62
C LEU A 391 -24.43 9.51 -4.06
N TYR A 392 -23.32 10.04 -3.58
CA TYR A 392 -22.83 11.36 -3.98
C TYR A 392 -22.57 11.43 -5.49
N PHE A 393 -21.83 10.47 -6.04
CA PHE A 393 -21.55 10.43 -7.48
C PHE A 393 -22.82 10.19 -8.31
N SER A 394 -23.80 9.42 -7.81
CA SER A 394 -25.13 9.26 -8.44
C SER A 394 -25.86 10.57 -8.55
N PHE A 395 -25.93 11.32 -7.44
CA PHE A 395 -26.63 12.59 -7.38
C PHE A 395 -26.05 13.62 -8.35
N LYS A 396 -24.71 13.72 -8.36
CA LYS A 396 -23.98 14.61 -9.27
C LYS A 396 -24.18 14.25 -10.73
N HIS A 397 -24.29 12.95 -11.03
CA HIS A 397 -24.59 12.48 -12.38
C HIS A 397 -25.99 12.87 -12.84
N ILE A 398 -27.00 12.75 -11.96
CA ILE A 398 -28.39 13.12 -12.24
C ILE A 398 -28.51 14.64 -12.44
N GLN A 399 -27.82 15.44 -11.65
CA GLN A 399 -27.79 16.90 -11.82
C GLN A 399 -27.20 17.29 -13.17
N ALA A 400 -26.05 16.74 -13.55
CA ALA A 400 -25.42 17.05 -14.84
C ALA A 400 -26.31 16.68 -16.06
N ASN A 401 -27.08 15.59 -15.95
CA ASN A 401 -28.02 15.20 -17.02
C ASN A 401 -29.24 16.13 -17.07
N LYS A 402 -29.74 16.65 -15.93
CA LYS A 402 -30.84 17.63 -15.90
C LYS A 402 -30.42 18.96 -16.49
N ASP A 403 -29.21 19.44 -16.18
CA ASP A 403 -28.70 20.68 -16.75
C ASP A 403 -28.54 20.62 -18.28
N LEU A 404 -28.14 19.45 -18.81
CA LEU A 404 -28.06 19.22 -20.26
C LEU A 404 -29.48 19.17 -20.91
N SER A 405 -30.47 18.61 -20.25
CA SER A 405 -31.85 18.53 -20.76
C SER A 405 -32.63 19.86 -20.65
N SER A 406 -32.16 20.81 -19.82
CA SER A 406 -32.75 22.15 -19.70
C SER A 406 -32.19 23.15 -20.71
N VAL A 407 -31.12 22.82 -21.42
CA VAL A 407 -30.44 23.66 -22.44
C VAL A 407 -30.78 23.17 -23.87
N ALA A 408 -31.32 21.95 -24.01
CA ALA A 408 -31.84 21.40 -25.27
C ALA A 408 -33.33 21.69 -25.42
#